data_fa5666d669d9164bc18f492555dae7be
#
_entry.id   fa5666d669d9164bc18f492555dae7be
#
_cell.length_a   1.000
_cell.length_b   1.000
_cell.length_c   1.000
_cell.angle_alpha   90.00
_cell.angle_beta   90.00
_cell.angle_gamma   90.00
#
_symmetry.space_group_name_H-M   'P 1'
#
loop_
_entity.id
_entity.type
_entity.pdbx_description
1 polymer ?
#
loop_
_entity_poly.entity_id
_entity_poly.type
_entity_poly.pdbx_seq_one_letter_code
_entity_poly.pdbx_strand_id
1 'polypeptide(L)'
;MSAEIERKFVLDAPPQGIEEHPSEPIAQGYVALDEDVEVRVRRRAERTYLTIKAGSGRRRVEQELEIEPERFDALWPLTEGRRIVKRRYLVPVGADELTFEVDVYEDALAGLVVAECEFPDDAAADAFVSPDWLGREVTDDPRWKNQALALHGRPE
;
A
#
# COMPACT_ATOMS: atom_id res chain seq x y z
N MET A 1 17.95 13.42 -1.17
CA MET A 1 16.78 12.55 -1.04
C MET A 1 15.78 12.86 -2.12
N SER A 2 15.47 11.89 -2.92
CA SER A 2 14.42 12.02 -3.90
C SER A 2 13.07 11.89 -3.19
N ALA A 3 12.17 12.83 -3.42
CA ALA A 3 10.80 12.71 -3.01
C ALA A 3 10.15 11.61 -3.85
N GLU A 4 9.37 10.74 -3.22
CA GLU A 4 8.57 9.78 -3.95
C GLU A 4 7.39 10.50 -4.56
N ILE A 5 7.25 10.35 -5.87
CA ILE A 5 6.16 10.97 -6.62
C ILE A 5 5.25 9.84 -7.10
N GLU A 6 4.07 9.74 -6.51
CA GLU A 6 3.14 8.66 -6.82
C GLU A 6 1.74 9.17 -7.05
N ARG A 7 0.97 8.40 -7.82
CA ARG A 7 -0.46 8.65 -8.00
C ARG A 7 -1.23 7.39 -7.62
N LYS A 8 -2.35 7.57 -6.98
CA LYS A 8 -3.16 6.49 -6.42
C LYS A 8 -4.59 6.60 -6.93
N PHE A 9 -5.17 5.46 -7.28
CA PHE A 9 -6.50 5.36 -7.86
C PHE A 9 -7.31 4.26 -7.18
N VAL A 10 -8.61 4.47 -7.05
CA VAL A 10 -9.55 3.45 -6.57
C VAL A 10 -10.27 2.87 -7.78
N LEU A 11 -10.33 1.54 -7.86
CA LEU A 11 -10.96 0.83 -8.97
C LEU A 11 -12.25 0.16 -8.47
N ASP A 12 -13.24 0.03 -9.35
CA ASP A 12 -14.49 -0.67 -9.03
C ASP A 12 -14.29 -2.19 -8.98
N ALA A 13 -13.32 -2.69 -9.73
CA ALA A 13 -13.02 -4.12 -9.81
C ALA A 13 -11.58 -4.31 -10.25
N PRO A 14 -10.99 -5.50 -9.99
CA PRO A 14 -9.66 -5.79 -10.52
C PRO A 14 -9.67 -5.71 -12.06
N PRO A 15 -8.57 -5.23 -12.67
CA PRO A 15 -8.47 -5.23 -14.13
C PRO A 15 -8.63 -6.64 -14.69
N GLN A 16 -9.24 -6.75 -15.86
CA GLN A 16 -9.41 -8.03 -16.53
C GLN A 16 -8.05 -8.67 -16.80
N GLY A 17 -7.91 -9.96 -16.47
CA GLY A 17 -6.68 -10.69 -16.69
C GLY A 17 -5.58 -10.42 -15.66
N ILE A 18 -5.93 -9.81 -14.53
CA ILE A 18 -4.93 -9.47 -13.51
C ILE A 18 -4.16 -10.69 -12.99
N GLU A 19 -4.81 -11.85 -12.99
CA GLU A 19 -4.21 -13.11 -12.51
C GLU A 19 -3.00 -13.54 -13.32
N GLU A 20 -2.85 -13.02 -14.53
CA GLU A 20 -1.71 -13.34 -15.40
C GLU A 20 -0.45 -12.58 -15.03
N HIS A 21 -0.58 -11.58 -14.14
CA HIS A 21 0.56 -10.75 -13.72
C HIS A 21 1.20 -11.30 -12.44
N PRO A 22 2.49 -11.01 -12.23
CA PRO A 22 3.14 -11.39 -10.98
C PRO A 22 2.44 -10.79 -9.77
N SER A 23 2.34 -11.57 -8.70
CA SER A 23 1.69 -11.09 -7.48
C SER A 23 2.30 -11.70 -6.23
N GLU A 24 2.06 -11.05 -5.10
CA GLU A 24 2.44 -11.57 -3.79
C GLU A 24 1.41 -11.20 -2.74
N PRO A 25 1.19 -12.06 -1.74
CA PRO A 25 0.32 -11.70 -0.62
C PRO A 25 1.04 -10.78 0.34
N ILE A 26 0.30 -9.82 0.90
CA ILE A 26 0.80 -8.90 1.92
C ILE A 26 -0.19 -8.89 3.08
N ALA A 27 0.32 -9.13 4.30
CA ALA A 27 -0.45 -8.96 5.52
C ALA A 27 0.29 -7.94 6.38
N GLN A 28 -0.40 -6.88 6.79
CA GLN A 28 0.21 -5.75 7.47
C GLN A 28 -0.68 -5.34 8.63
N GLY A 29 -0.09 -5.13 9.78
CA GLY A 29 -0.83 -4.72 10.96
C GLY A 29 -0.08 -3.66 11.74
N TYR A 30 -0.83 -2.78 12.40
CA TYR A 30 -0.26 -1.69 13.18
C TYR A 30 -0.28 -2.08 14.65
N VAL A 31 0.92 -2.24 15.23
CA VAL A 31 1.10 -2.57 16.63
C VAL A 31 0.82 -1.34 17.49
N ALA A 32 1.28 -0.18 17.05
CA ALA A 32 1.05 1.08 17.74
C ALA A 32 0.94 2.21 16.72
N LEU A 33 -0.01 3.11 16.95
CA LEU A 33 -0.21 4.30 16.13
C LEU A 33 -0.46 5.49 17.04
N ASP A 34 0.30 6.54 16.81
CA ASP A 34 0.14 7.82 17.47
C ASP A 34 0.30 8.89 16.39
N GLU A 35 0.07 10.14 16.71
CA GLU A 35 0.21 11.23 15.74
C GLU A 35 1.59 11.26 15.11
N ASP A 36 2.63 10.93 15.87
CA ASP A 36 4.01 11.05 15.43
C ASP A 36 4.73 9.71 15.23
N VAL A 37 4.14 8.60 15.65
CA VAL A 37 4.83 7.30 15.63
C VAL A 37 3.92 6.21 15.10
N GLU A 38 4.45 5.43 14.17
CA GLU A 38 3.80 4.25 13.63
C GLU A 38 4.74 3.06 13.81
N VAL A 39 4.21 1.99 14.39
CA VAL A 39 4.92 0.71 14.50
C VAL A 39 4.08 -0.34 13.82
N ARG A 40 4.61 -0.96 12.76
CA ARG A 40 3.85 -1.97 12.03
C ARG A 40 4.67 -3.23 11.81
N VAL A 41 3.99 -4.36 11.69
CA VAL A 41 4.56 -5.61 11.22
C VAL A 41 3.96 -5.94 9.87
N ARG A 42 4.76 -6.51 8.98
CA ARG A 42 4.35 -6.84 7.62
C ARG A 42 4.92 -8.19 7.21
N ARG A 43 4.06 -9.01 6.62
CA ARG A 43 4.50 -10.19 5.88
C ARG A 43 4.30 -9.93 4.39
N ARG A 44 5.39 -10.05 3.63
CA ARG A 44 5.36 -10.00 2.17
C ARG A 44 5.86 -11.34 1.67
N ALA A 45 4.99 -12.10 1.02
CA ALA A 45 5.30 -13.47 0.65
C ALA A 45 5.80 -14.23 1.90
N GLU A 46 7.04 -14.68 1.91
CA GLU A 46 7.59 -15.45 3.03
C GLU A 46 8.43 -14.63 4.00
N ARG A 47 8.62 -13.34 3.72
CA ARG A 47 9.47 -12.47 4.54
C ARG A 47 8.65 -11.62 5.49
N THR A 48 9.18 -11.41 6.67
CA THR A 48 8.51 -10.65 7.73
C THR A 48 9.37 -9.50 8.19
N TYR A 49 8.72 -8.36 8.46
CA TYR A 49 9.39 -7.10 8.77
C TYR A 49 8.72 -6.38 9.93
N LEU A 50 9.52 -5.65 10.67
CA LEU A 50 9.05 -4.65 11.65
C LEU A 50 9.48 -3.29 11.14
N THR A 51 8.54 -2.35 11.02
CA THR A 51 8.84 -1.00 10.55
C THR A 51 8.42 0.01 11.61
N ILE A 52 9.31 0.95 11.88
CA ILE A 52 9.02 2.07 12.78
C ILE A 52 9.18 3.34 11.97
N LYS A 53 8.11 4.15 11.94
CA LYS A 53 8.12 5.47 11.33
C LYS A 53 7.83 6.49 12.41
N ALA A 54 8.65 7.52 12.49
CA ALA A 54 8.50 8.57 13.49
C ALA A 54 8.77 9.93 12.88
N GLY A 55 8.10 10.95 13.43
CA GLY A 55 8.26 12.33 12.98
C GLY A 55 7.23 12.76 11.98
N SER A 56 7.19 14.05 11.69
CA SER A 56 6.25 14.63 10.74
C SER A 56 6.98 15.54 9.77
N GLY A 57 6.37 15.78 8.60
CA GLY A 57 6.91 16.65 7.58
C GLY A 57 8.18 16.11 6.95
N ARG A 58 9.20 16.96 6.88
CA ARG A 58 10.46 16.63 6.20
C ARG A 58 11.42 15.81 7.06
N ARG A 59 11.19 15.72 8.36
CA ARG A 59 12.08 15.00 9.28
C ARG A 59 11.40 13.72 9.75
N ARG A 60 11.41 12.73 8.88
CA ARG A 60 10.88 11.41 9.20
C ARG A 60 12.02 10.45 9.42
N VAL A 61 11.88 9.64 10.46
CA VAL A 61 12.75 8.48 10.67
C VAL A 61 11.96 7.27 10.25
N GLU A 62 12.52 6.47 9.37
CA GLU A 62 11.94 5.19 9.00
C GLU A 62 13.00 4.12 9.14
N GLN A 63 12.72 3.13 9.97
CA GLN A 63 13.57 1.97 10.15
C GLN A 63 12.78 0.72 9.85
N GLU A 64 13.26 -0.09 8.93
CA GLU A 64 12.66 -1.36 8.60
C GLU A 64 13.67 -2.46 8.90
N LEU A 65 13.23 -3.45 9.70
CA LEU A 65 14.04 -4.57 10.12
C LEU A 65 13.38 -5.86 9.67
N GLU A 66 14.13 -6.73 9.05
CA GLU A 66 13.62 -8.07 8.79
C GLU A 66 13.63 -8.84 10.11
N ILE A 67 12.50 -9.47 10.45
CA ILE A 67 12.36 -10.24 11.70
C ILE A 67 12.03 -11.68 11.36
N GLU A 68 12.30 -12.58 12.32
CA GLU A 68 11.95 -13.99 12.13
C GLU A 68 10.43 -14.17 12.12
N PRO A 69 9.91 -15.16 11.36
CA PRO A 69 8.46 -15.41 11.33
C PRO A 69 7.83 -15.60 12.71
N GLU A 70 8.55 -16.19 13.65
CA GLU A 70 8.05 -16.39 15.01
C GLU A 70 7.81 -15.07 15.73
N ARG A 71 8.63 -14.05 15.46
CA ARG A 71 8.43 -12.72 16.03
C ARG A 71 7.23 -12.03 15.42
N PHE A 72 7.04 -12.20 14.11
CA PHE A 72 5.84 -11.70 13.45
C PHE A 72 4.60 -12.34 14.06
N ASP A 73 4.61 -13.66 14.23
CA ASP A 73 3.46 -14.37 14.78
C ASP A 73 3.15 -13.94 16.22
N ALA A 74 4.17 -13.61 17.00
CA ALA A 74 3.98 -13.12 18.36
C ALA A 74 3.38 -11.70 18.40
N LEU A 75 3.70 -10.87 17.42
CA LEU A 75 3.23 -9.48 17.37
C LEU A 75 1.88 -9.34 16.66
N TRP A 76 1.54 -10.26 15.78
CA TRP A 76 0.33 -10.18 14.96
C TRP A 76 -0.97 -10.03 15.79
N PRO A 77 -1.16 -10.76 16.92
CA PRO A 77 -2.36 -10.56 17.73
C PRO A 77 -2.54 -9.14 18.26
N LEU A 78 -1.46 -8.38 18.42
CA LEU A 78 -1.51 -7.00 18.91
C LEU A 78 -2.08 -6.04 17.87
N THR A 79 -2.24 -6.48 16.64
CA THR A 79 -2.70 -5.63 15.53
C THR A 79 -4.19 -5.80 15.24
N GLU A 80 -4.91 -6.57 16.03
CA GLU A 80 -6.34 -6.83 15.80
C GLU A 80 -7.13 -5.54 15.69
N GLY A 81 -7.97 -5.44 14.65
CA GLY A 81 -8.71 -4.22 14.36
C GLY A 81 -7.92 -3.15 13.62
N ARG A 82 -6.65 -3.41 13.31
CA ARG A 82 -5.77 -2.45 12.63
C ARG A 82 -4.93 -3.16 11.58
N ARG A 83 -5.59 -3.94 10.72
CA ARG A 83 -4.93 -4.82 9.75
C ARG A 83 -5.31 -4.51 8.32
N ILE A 84 -4.35 -4.75 7.43
CA ILE A 84 -4.54 -4.78 5.99
C ILE A 84 -4.11 -6.17 5.52
N VAL A 85 -4.97 -6.84 4.78
CA VAL A 85 -4.62 -8.08 4.09
C VAL A 85 -4.97 -7.86 2.63
N LYS A 86 -4.01 -8.09 1.75
CA LYS A 86 -4.18 -7.81 0.33
C LYS A 86 -3.25 -8.67 -0.51
N ARG A 87 -3.52 -8.75 -1.80
CA ARG A 87 -2.60 -9.30 -2.78
C ARG A 87 -2.19 -8.18 -3.72
N ARG A 88 -0.89 -7.99 -3.87
CA ARG A 88 -0.33 -6.96 -4.74
C ARG A 88 0.08 -7.57 -6.05
N TYR A 89 -0.46 -7.03 -7.13
CA TYR A 89 -0.13 -7.40 -8.49
C TYR A 89 0.73 -6.32 -9.12
N LEU A 90 1.70 -6.72 -9.94
CA LEU A 90 2.53 -5.78 -10.68
C LEU A 90 2.05 -5.76 -12.13
N VAL A 91 1.46 -4.65 -12.54
CA VAL A 91 0.83 -4.52 -13.86
C VAL A 91 1.56 -3.45 -14.66
N PRO A 92 2.31 -3.83 -15.70
CA PRO A 92 2.97 -2.84 -16.56
C PRO A 92 1.95 -2.06 -17.38
N VAL A 93 2.19 -0.76 -17.54
CA VAL A 93 1.28 0.12 -18.26
C VAL A 93 2.06 0.98 -19.24
N GLY A 94 1.65 0.91 -20.51
CA GLY A 94 2.15 1.78 -21.55
C GLY A 94 3.57 1.51 -22.00
N ALA A 95 4.05 2.36 -22.90
CA ALA A 95 5.37 2.25 -23.50
C ALA A 95 6.49 2.80 -22.63
N ASP A 96 6.11 3.51 -21.54
CA ASP A 96 7.07 4.21 -20.67
C ASP A 96 7.61 3.32 -19.54
N GLU A 97 7.35 2.03 -19.60
CA GLU A 97 7.80 1.04 -18.62
C GLU A 97 7.35 1.34 -17.18
N LEU A 98 6.23 2.02 -17.04
CA LEU A 98 5.62 2.22 -15.73
C LEU A 98 4.97 0.94 -15.23
N THR A 99 5.08 0.69 -13.93
CA THR A 99 4.44 -0.47 -13.31
C THR A 99 3.47 0.02 -12.25
N PHE A 100 2.21 -0.41 -12.37
CA PHE A 100 1.22 -0.18 -11.31
C PHE A 100 1.29 -1.32 -10.30
N GLU A 101 1.28 -0.94 -9.02
CA GLU A 101 1.00 -1.88 -7.95
C GLU A 101 -0.50 -1.87 -7.74
N VAL A 102 -1.16 -2.97 -8.10
CA VAL A 102 -2.61 -3.10 -7.93
C VAL A 102 -2.87 -3.99 -6.73
N ASP A 103 -3.43 -3.41 -5.69
CA ASP A 103 -3.72 -4.09 -4.44
C ASP A 103 -5.19 -4.50 -4.41
N VAL A 104 -5.43 -5.81 -4.36
CA VAL A 104 -6.76 -6.38 -4.18
C VAL A 104 -6.89 -6.76 -2.71
N TYR A 105 -7.75 -6.05 -2.00
CA TYR A 105 -7.88 -6.21 -0.55
C TYR A 105 -8.76 -7.40 -0.20
N GLU A 106 -8.49 -7.99 0.97
CA GLU A 106 -9.18 -9.16 1.49
C GLU A 106 -9.70 -8.87 2.90
N ASP A 107 -10.41 -9.82 3.47
CA ASP A 107 -10.96 -9.77 4.83
C ASP A 107 -11.83 -8.53 5.05
N ALA A 108 -11.52 -7.69 6.02
CA ALA A 108 -12.35 -6.54 6.38
C ALA A 108 -12.51 -5.53 5.24
N LEU A 109 -11.55 -5.48 4.31
CA LEU A 109 -11.57 -4.55 3.19
C LEU A 109 -11.89 -5.24 1.86
N ALA A 110 -12.44 -6.45 1.90
CA ALA A 110 -12.81 -7.19 0.69
C ALA A 110 -13.69 -6.34 -0.22
N GLY A 111 -13.40 -6.35 -1.50
CA GLY A 111 -14.09 -5.54 -2.50
C GLY A 111 -13.34 -4.25 -2.86
N LEU A 112 -12.39 -3.84 -2.04
CA LEU A 112 -11.58 -2.66 -2.35
C LEU A 112 -10.42 -3.05 -3.28
N VAL A 113 -10.20 -2.25 -4.31
CA VAL A 113 -9.06 -2.39 -5.22
C VAL A 113 -8.42 -1.01 -5.38
N VAL A 114 -7.13 -0.94 -5.14
CA VAL A 114 -6.37 0.32 -5.21
C VAL A 114 -5.18 0.11 -6.12
N ALA A 115 -4.95 1.03 -7.04
CA ALA A 115 -3.79 1.00 -7.93
C ALA A 115 -2.90 2.21 -7.65
N GLU A 116 -1.60 1.98 -7.60
CA GLU A 116 -0.64 3.02 -7.31
C GLU A 116 0.55 2.91 -8.25
N CYS A 117 1.03 4.04 -8.73
CA CYS A 117 2.21 4.09 -9.60
C CYS A 117 3.15 5.17 -9.13
N GLU A 118 4.45 4.85 -9.10
CA GLU A 118 5.51 5.79 -8.77
C GLU A 118 6.10 6.33 -10.06
N PHE A 119 6.35 7.64 -10.10
CA PHE A 119 6.87 8.33 -11.27
C PHE A 119 8.28 8.85 -10.99
N PRO A 120 9.13 8.92 -12.03
CA PRO A 120 10.50 9.40 -11.84
C PRO A 120 10.58 10.90 -11.53
N ASP A 121 9.59 11.69 -11.98
CA ASP A 121 9.55 13.14 -11.74
C ASP A 121 8.13 13.67 -11.90
N ASP A 122 7.94 14.93 -11.53
CA ASP A 122 6.63 15.60 -11.63
C ASP A 122 6.13 15.69 -13.06
N ALA A 123 7.03 15.91 -14.01
CA ALA A 123 6.64 16.01 -15.41
C ALA A 123 6.04 14.70 -15.93
N ALA A 124 6.64 13.55 -15.55
CA ALA A 124 6.11 12.26 -15.93
C ALA A 124 4.74 11.99 -15.28
N ALA A 125 4.59 12.37 -14.01
CA ALA A 125 3.33 12.22 -13.31
C ALA A 125 2.22 13.07 -13.95
N ASP A 126 2.54 14.32 -14.30
CA ASP A 126 1.58 15.24 -14.91
C ASP A 126 1.20 14.82 -16.34
N ALA A 127 2.15 14.24 -17.07
CA ALA A 127 1.94 13.80 -18.45
C ALA A 127 1.17 12.48 -18.55
N PHE A 128 1.08 11.72 -17.46
CA PHE A 128 0.43 10.42 -17.48
C PHE A 128 -1.08 10.54 -17.73
N VAL A 129 -1.55 9.79 -18.72
CA VAL A 129 -2.98 9.72 -19.06
C VAL A 129 -3.49 8.37 -18.56
N SER A 130 -4.48 8.41 -17.67
CA SER A 130 -5.05 7.21 -17.06
C SER A 130 -5.69 6.31 -18.10
N PRO A 131 -5.34 5.01 -18.15
CA PRO A 131 -6.09 4.07 -18.98
C PRO A 131 -7.51 3.89 -18.43
N ASP A 132 -8.39 3.38 -19.29
CA ASP A 132 -9.82 3.27 -18.98
C ASP A 132 -10.11 2.39 -17.76
N TRP A 133 -9.21 1.46 -17.43
CA TRP A 133 -9.43 0.56 -16.29
C TRP A 133 -9.11 1.20 -14.95
N LEU A 134 -8.42 2.34 -14.91
CA LEU A 134 -8.23 3.09 -13.67
C LEU A 134 -9.52 3.84 -13.31
N GLY A 135 -9.81 3.86 -12.02
CA GLY A 135 -10.97 4.58 -11.53
C GLY A 135 -10.62 5.99 -11.06
N ARG A 136 -11.25 6.38 -9.96
CA ARG A 136 -11.10 7.73 -9.41
C ARG A 136 -9.74 7.92 -8.75
N GLU A 137 -9.09 9.03 -9.03
CA GLU A 137 -7.83 9.37 -8.38
C GLU A 137 -8.05 9.86 -6.96
N VAL A 138 -7.25 9.33 -6.02
CA VAL A 138 -7.33 9.67 -4.59
C VAL A 138 -5.96 10.02 -4.01
N THR A 139 -5.04 10.46 -4.86
CA THR A 139 -3.64 10.71 -4.50
C THR A 139 -3.47 11.57 -3.25
N ASP A 140 -4.24 12.63 -3.14
CA ASP A 140 -4.10 13.61 -2.04
C ASP A 140 -5.10 13.40 -0.91
N ASP A 141 -5.85 12.32 -0.94
CA ASP A 141 -6.85 12.04 0.10
C ASP A 141 -6.28 11.10 1.15
N PRO A 142 -5.98 11.60 2.37
CA PRO A 142 -5.34 10.78 3.41
C PRO A 142 -6.21 9.63 3.90
N ARG A 143 -7.52 9.66 3.64
CA ARG A 143 -8.41 8.56 4.06
C ARG A 143 -8.10 7.25 3.36
N TRP A 144 -7.36 7.30 2.22
CA TRP A 144 -7.00 6.13 1.42
C TRP A 144 -5.60 5.59 1.73
N LYS A 145 -4.90 6.18 2.70
CA LYS A 145 -3.64 5.62 3.18
C LYS A 145 -3.91 4.31 3.89
N ASN A 146 -2.97 3.38 3.82
CA ASN A 146 -3.14 2.05 4.44
C ASN A 146 -3.44 2.15 5.93
N GLN A 147 -2.79 3.05 6.63
CA GLN A 147 -3.03 3.25 8.06
C GLN A 147 -4.49 3.69 8.32
N ALA A 148 -5.02 4.60 7.51
CA ALA A 148 -6.41 5.05 7.65
C ALA A 148 -7.39 3.92 7.29
N LEU A 149 -7.10 3.17 6.24
CA LEU A 149 -7.92 2.01 5.85
C LEU A 149 -7.93 0.95 6.96
N ALA A 150 -6.79 0.72 7.59
CA ALA A 150 -6.69 -0.27 8.67
C ALA A 150 -7.50 0.15 9.90
N LEU A 151 -7.53 1.44 10.21
CA LEU A 151 -8.23 1.97 11.40
C LEU A 151 -9.71 2.20 11.15
N HIS A 152 -10.07 2.73 9.99
CA HIS A 152 -11.41 3.27 9.74
C HIS A 152 -12.16 2.56 8.62
N GLY A 153 -11.52 1.67 7.90
CA GLY A 153 -12.12 1.02 6.76
C GLY A 153 -12.20 1.92 5.53
N ARG A 154 -12.93 1.46 4.54
CA ARG A 154 -13.08 2.18 3.26
C ARG A 154 -13.86 3.48 3.47
N PRO A 155 -13.35 4.63 3.00
CA PRO A 155 -14.10 5.89 3.04
C PRO A 155 -15.35 5.81 2.15
N GLU A 156 -16.39 6.50 2.53
CA GLU A 156 -17.61 6.60 1.72
C GLU A 156 -17.50 7.66 0.64
#